data_78fdd7cdc051f97ea63d71fd76ed89bb
#
_entry.id   78fdd7cdc051f97ea63d71fd76ed89bb
#
_cell.length_a   1.000
_cell.length_b   1.000
_cell.length_c   1.000
_cell.angle_alpha   90.00
_cell.angle_beta   90.00
_cell.angle_gamma   90.00
#
_symmetry.space_group_name_H-M   'P 1'
#
loop_
_entity.id
_entity.type
_entity.pdbx_description
1 polymer ?
#
loop_
_entity_poly.entity_id
_entity_poly.type
_entity_poly.pdbx_seq_one_letter_code
_entity_poly.pdbx_strand_id
1 'polypeptide(L)'
;MRRMEGRPVIEIVGVPMDLGGNRRGVDMGPSGIRYSGLVTKLSEIGFRVRDRGNIHVADPDEGLATHAYKRVDAERMFKGPRAHNVTEIVRACEELASVVADIARAGNIPLVLGGDHSMAMGTLAGLARAGKRPGVIWIDAHGDINTPETTPSGNVHGMPFAVALGLAGDPFPADLRGTTSGQHGVLLGLRDVDPGERDNIKKAGVTALTMADIDRLGLGPAMERAIAVAGKGDGIHLSLDMDALDPDEAPGVGTPVRGGLTYREAQLAMEMLAASGKLRSVEIAEVNPILDESNRTAALAVELVASALDETIL
;
A
#
# COMPACT_ATOMS: atom_id res chain seq x y z
N MET A 1 -6.08 4.49 32.34
CA MET A 1 -6.15 5.90 31.93
C MET A 1 -4.81 6.63 31.75
N ARG A 2 -3.65 6.11 32.19
CA ARG A 2 -2.34 6.81 32.06
C ARG A 2 -1.58 6.64 30.73
N ARG A 3 -2.10 5.87 29.73
CA ARG A 3 -1.43 5.63 28.45
C ARG A 3 -1.81 6.60 27.30
N MET A 4 -2.76 7.52 27.49
CA MET A 4 -3.27 8.38 26.42
C MET A 4 -2.57 9.73 26.24
N GLU A 5 -1.85 10.22 27.27
CA GLU A 5 -1.11 11.48 27.16
C GLU A 5 0.24 11.25 26.49
N GLY A 6 0.40 11.77 25.28
CA GLY A 6 1.66 11.74 24.53
C GLY A 6 1.71 10.81 23.30
N ARG A 7 0.72 9.94 23.07
CA ARG A 7 0.67 9.15 21.83
C ARG A 7 0.25 10.04 20.64
N PRO A 8 0.84 9.84 19.45
CA PRO A 8 0.39 10.52 18.25
C PRO A 8 -1.07 10.18 17.92
N VAL A 9 -1.77 11.08 17.25
CA VAL A 9 -3.11 10.82 16.73
C VAL A 9 -2.98 9.95 15.48
N ILE A 10 -3.84 8.94 15.34
CA ILE A 10 -4.01 8.23 14.08
C ILE A 10 -4.98 9.05 13.23
N GLU A 11 -4.52 9.49 12.06
CA GLU A 11 -5.38 10.20 11.12
C GLU A 11 -5.65 9.34 9.89
N ILE A 12 -6.92 8.96 9.71
CA ILE A 12 -7.38 8.08 8.64
C ILE A 12 -7.70 8.91 7.40
N VAL A 13 -7.25 8.44 6.24
CA VAL A 13 -7.59 9.00 4.93
C VAL A 13 -7.97 7.87 4.00
N GLY A 14 -9.14 7.93 3.36
CA GLY A 14 -9.56 6.96 2.37
C GLY A 14 -9.21 7.40 0.94
N VAL A 15 -8.84 6.43 0.11
CA VAL A 15 -8.52 6.62 -1.31
C VAL A 15 -9.37 5.63 -2.12
N PRO A 16 -10.63 5.97 -2.45
CA PRO A 16 -11.54 5.08 -3.18
C PRO A 16 -11.17 5.04 -4.67
N MET A 17 -10.05 4.40 -4.99
CA MET A 17 -9.48 4.32 -6.34
C MET A 17 -9.42 2.89 -6.84
N ASP A 18 -9.89 2.66 -8.08
CA ASP A 18 -9.75 1.40 -8.80
C ASP A 18 -9.34 1.61 -10.28
N LEU A 19 -8.61 2.70 -10.51
CA LEU A 19 -8.17 3.13 -11.83
C LEU A 19 -6.88 2.44 -12.29
N GLY A 20 -6.08 1.96 -11.34
CA GLY A 20 -4.77 1.36 -11.60
C GLY A 20 -4.80 -0.10 -12.01
N GLY A 21 -5.90 -0.80 -11.78
CA GLY A 21 -6.08 -2.22 -12.10
C GLY A 21 -7.14 -2.50 -13.16
N ASN A 22 -7.29 -3.78 -13.49
CA ASN A 22 -8.31 -4.25 -14.46
C ASN A 22 -9.61 -4.72 -13.80
N ARG A 23 -9.64 -4.87 -12.46
CA ARG A 23 -10.82 -5.32 -11.71
C ARG A 23 -11.38 -4.19 -10.89
N ARG A 24 -12.68 -3.95 -11.06
CA ARG A 24 -13.44 -2.97 -10.29
C ARG A 24 -13.75 -3.49 -8.90
N GLY A 25 -13.98 -2.57 -7.97
CA GLY A 25 -14.53 -2.82 -6.64
C GLY A 25 -13.57 -2.52 -5.48
N VAL A 26 -12.27 -2.37 -5.72
CA VAL A 26 -11.32 -1.96 -4.65
C VAL A 26 -11.55 -0.51 -4.19
N ASP A 27 -12.23 0.32 -4.98
CA ASP A 27 -12.71 1.65 -4.58
C ASP A 27 -13.64 1.60 -3.37
N MET A 28 -14.31 0.47 -3.13
CA MET A 28 -15.12 0.22 -1.93
C MET A 28 -14.29 -0.18 -0.71
N GLY A 29 -13.00 -0.48 -0.87
CA GLY A 29 -12.09 -0.90 0.19
C GLY A 29 -12.09 0.02 1.41
N PRO A 30 -11.90 1.35 1.26
CA PRO A 30 -11.95 2.29 2.38
C PRO A 30 -13.25 2.22 3.20
N SER A 31 -14.38 2.02 2.53
CA SER A 31 -15.68 1.85 3.18
C SER A 31 -15.77 0.51 3.90
N GLY A 32 -15.37 -0.59 3.24
CA GLY A 32 -15.37 -1.94 3.82
C GLY A 32 -14.56 -2.01 5.12
N ILE A 33 -13.36 -1.42 5.13
CA ILE A 33 -12.48 -1.38 6.29
C ILE A 33 -13.11 -0.55 7.43
N ARG A 34 -13.71 0.61 7.13
CA ARG A 34 -14.42 1.42 8.14
C ARG A 34 -15.61 0.68 8.72
N TYR A 35 -16.40 -0.01 7.90
CA TYR A 35 -17.52 -0.83 8.33
C TYR A 35 -17.11 -1.99 9.24
N SER A 36 -15.88 -2.50 9.09
CA SER A 36 -15.31 -3.52 9.98
C SER A 36 -14.88 -2.98 11.35
N GLY A 37 -15.21 -1.72 11.68
CA GLY A 37 -15.05 -1.17 13.01
C GLY A 37 -13.65 -0.61 13.32
N LEU A 38 -12.87 -0.21 12.32
CA LEU A 38 -11.49 0.30 12.47
C LEU A 38 -11.36 1.36 13.55
N VAL A 39 -12.21 2.40 13.53
CA VAL A 39 -12.14 3.51 14.50
C VAL A 39 -12.38 3.03 15.92
N THR A 40 -13.37 2.14 16.12
CA THR A 40 -13.68 1.54 17.41
C THR A 40 -12.50 0.74 17.92
N LYS A 41 -11.96 -0.16 17.08
CA LYS A 41 -10.82 -1.01 17.41
C LYS A 41 -9.58 -0.19 17.83
N LEU A 42 -9.21 0.84 17.07
CA LEU A 42 -8.08 1.70 17.39
C LEU A 42 -8.29 2.51 18.66
N SER A 43 -9.54 2.93 18.94
CA SER A 43 -9.89 3.63 20.18
C SER A 43 -9.80 2.73 21.40
N GLU A 44 -10.22 1.47 21.29
CA GLU A 44 -10.16 0.45 22.34
C GLU A 44 -8.71 0.15 22.78
N ILE A 45 -7.76 0.15 21.84
CA ILE A 45 -6.33 -0.01 22.14
C ILE A 45 -5.65 1.31 22.56
N GLY A 46 -6.42 2.38 22.77
CA GLY A 46 -5.99 3.62 23.42
C GLY A 46 -5.42 4.68 22.48
N PHE A 47 -5.70 4.65 21.18
CA PHE A 47 -5.36 5.75 20.28
C PHE A 47 -6.47 6.78 20.21
N ARG A 48 -6.07 8.04 20.03
CA ARG A 48 -6.96 9.07 19.52
C ARG A 48 -7.01 8.94 18.00
N VAL A 49 -8.20 8.84 17.44
CA VAL A 49 -8.41 8.66 16.00
C VAL A 49 -9.15 9.86 15.43
N ARG A 50 -8.72 10.31 14.27
CA ARG A 50 -9.42 11.32 13.47
C ARG A 50 -9.59 10.76 12.05
N ASP A 51 -10.82 10.57 11.61
CA ASP A 51 -11.11 10.24 10.21
C ASP A 51 -11.29 11.53 9.40
N ARG A 52 -10.49 11.71 8.37
CA ARG A 52 -10.55 12.86 7.44
C ARG A 52 -11.48 12.61 6.26
N GLY A 53 -12.12 11.44 6.20
CA GLY A 53 -12.92 11.03 5.06
C GLY A 53 -12.06 10.54 3.90
N ASN A 54 -12.60 10.65 2.70
CA ASN A 54 -11.92 10.25 1.47
C ASN A 54 -11.38 11.47 0.72
N ILE A 55 -10.25 11.27 0.02
CA ILE A 55 -9.86 12.20 -1.05
C ILE A 55 -10.82 12.04 -2.24
N HIS A 56 -10.82 13.02 -3.13
CA HIS A 56 -11.57 12.93 -4.37
C HIS A 56 -10.83 12.05 -5.38
N VAL A 57 -11.53 11.04 -5.91
CA VAL A 57 -11.05 10.21 -7.03
C VAL A 57 -12.09 10.34 -8.14
N ALA A 58 -11.64 10.58 -9.36
CA ALA A 58 -12.54 10.67 -10.51
C ALA A 58 -13.24 9.33 -10.74
N ASP A 59 -14.56 9.38 -10.92
CA ASP A 59 -15.31 8.20 -11.34
C ASP A 59 -15.08 7.96 -12.85
N PRO A 60 -14.63 6.78 -13.27
CA PRO A 60 -14.49 6.46 -14.68
C PRO A 60 -15.80 6.62 -15.46
N ASP A 61 -16.95 6.43 -14.81
CA ASP A 61 -18.28 6.52 -15.45
C ASP A 61 -18.76 7.98 -15.58
N GLU A 62 -18.26 8.92 -14.78
CA GLU A 62 -18.54 10.36 -14.97
C GLU A 62 -17.98 10.88 -16.30
N GLY A 63 -16.86 10.31 -16.78
CA GLY A 63 -16.29 10.60 -18.09
C GLY A 63 -17.11 10.09 -19.27
N LEU A 64 -17.94 9.08 -19.08
CA LEU A 64 -18.82 8.52 -20.12
C LEU A 64 -19.97 9.44 -20.50
N ALA A 65 -20.41 10.31 -19.60
CA ALA A 65 -21.47 11.29 -19.83
C ALA A 65 -21.01 12.44 -20.77
N THR A 66 -19.71 12.67 -20.88
CA THR A 66 -19.13 13.80 -21.63
C THR A 66 -18.27 13.39 -22.83
N HIS A 67 -17.70 12.20 -22.84
CA HIS A 67 -16.89 11.70 -23.96
C HIS A 67 -17.21 10.22 -24.20
N ALA A 68 -17.69 9.88 -25.40
CA ALA A 68 -17.88 8.49 -25.81
C ALA A 68 -16.60 7.70 -25.59
N TYR A 69 -16.62 6.83 -24.57
CA TYR A 69 -15.54 5.89 -24.28
C TYR A 69 -15.39 4.98 -25.50
N LYS A 70 -14.51 5.35 -26.42
CA LYS A 70 -14.05 4.38 -27.40
C LYS A 70 -13.21 3.38 -26.58
N ARG A 71 -13.78 2.19 -26.34
CA ARG A 71 -12.98 1.00 -26.14
C ARG A 71 -11.95 1.00 -27.28
N VAL A 72 -10.76 1.47 -27.01
CA VAL A 72 -9.64 1.31 -27.93
C VAL A 72 -9.33 -0.17 -27.84
N ASP A 73 -9.62 -0.86 -28.94
CA ASP A 73 -9.26 -2.27 -29.08
C ASP A 73 -7.83 -2.46 -28.59
N ALA A 74 -7.64 -3.37 -27.64
CA ALA A 74 -6.36 -3.67 -26.98
C ALA A 74 -5.26 -4.13 -27.97
N GLU A 75 -5.60 -4.31 -29.24
CA GLU A 75 -4.71 -4.72 -30.32
C GLU A 75 -4.04 -3.56 -31.09
N ARG A 76 -4.37 -2.30 -30.80
CA ARG A 76 -3.64 -1.17 -31.40
C ARG A 76 -2.38 -0.88 -30.63
N MET A 77 -1.30 -1.55 -31.02
CA MET A 77 0.11 -1.27 -30.78
C MET A 77 0.37 0.14 -30.20
N PHE A 78 0.43 0.23 -28.88
CA PHE A 78 1.01 1.39 -28.23
C PHE A 78 2.54 1.37 -28.45
N LYS A 79 3.03 2.23 -29.33
CA LYS A 79 4.44 2.59 -29.38
C LYS A 79 4.68 3.70 -28.34
N GLY A 80 4.79 3.33 -27.07
CA GLY A 80 5.03 4.32 -26.00
C GLY A 80 4.90 3.70 -24.60
N PRO A 81 5.28 4.43 -23.56
CA PRO A 81 5.15 3.99 -22.18
C PRO A 81 3.69 3.65 -21.85
N ARG A 82 3.46 2.51 -21.20
CA ARG A 82 2.12 2.02 -20.86
C ARG A 82 1.79 2.40 -19.42
N ALA A 83 0.82 3.29 -19.21
CA ALA A 83 0.29 3.63 -17.91
C ALA A 83 -1.17 4.07 -18.04
N HIS A 84 -2.10 3.14 -17.77
CA HIS A 84 -3.54 3.39 -17.92
C HIS A 84 -4.03 4.37 -16.85
N ASN A 85 -4.95 5.26 -17.21
CA ASN A 85 -5.60 6.24 -16.32
C ASN A 85 -4.63 7.10 -15.50
N VAL A 86 -3.37 7.23 -15.94
CA VAL A 86 -2.31 7.89 -15.16
C VAL A 86 -2.65 9.33 -14.77
N THR A 87 -3.38 10.07 -15.60
CA THR A 87 -3.75 11.46 -15.31
C THR A 87 -4.64 11.56 -14.07
N GLU A 88 -5.65 10.73 -13.98
CA GLU A 88 -6.61 10.68 -12.88
C GLU A 88 -5.95 10.15 -11.61
N ILE A 89 -5.14 9.08 -11.75
CA ILE A 89 -4.35 8.50 -10.64
C ILE A 89 -3.39 9.53 -10.06
N VAL A 90 -2.65 10.27 -10.91
CA VAL A 90 -1.71 11.29 -10.46
C VAL A 90 -2.44 12.41 -9.69
N ARG A 91 -3.60 12.87 -10.16
CA ARG A 91 -4.39 13.90 -9.44
C ARG A 91 -4.79 13.43 -8.05
N ALA A 92 -5.30 12.19 -7.94
CA ALA A 92 -5.64 11.59 -6.65
C ALA A 92 -4.41 11.47 -5.73
N CYS A 93 -3.27 11.02 -6.26
CA CYS A 93 -2.02 10.92 -5.52
C CYS A 93 -1.48 12.29 -5.06
N GLU A 94 -1.63 13.35 -5.85
CA GLU A 94 -1.23 14.71 -5.47
C GLU A 94 -2.07 15.28 -4.33
N GLU A 95 -3.40 15.04 -4.36
CA GLU A 95 -4.30 15.40 -3.27
C GLU A 95 -3.94 14.61 -2.01
N LEU A 96 -3.80 13.28 -2.12
CA LEU A 96 -3.38 12.42 -1.02
C LEU A 96 -2.05 12.88 -0.41
N ALA A 97 -1.06 13.20 -1.25
CA ALA A 97 0.24 13.67 -0.79
C ALA A 97 0.15 14.95 0.04
N SER A 98 -0.75 15.85 -0.32
CA SER A 98 -0.99 17.08 0.43
C SER A 98 -1.58 16.78 1.82
N VAL A 99 -2.58 15.91 1.89
CA VAL A 99 -3.21 15.50 3.16
C VAL A 99 -2.23 14.74 4.06
N VAL A 100 -1.49 13.77 3.51
CA VAL A 100 -0.48 13.01 4.25
C VAL A 100 0.64 13.90 4.77
N ALA A 101 1.08 14.89 3.97
CA ALA A 101 2.09 15.84 4.40
C ALA A 101 1.63 16.66 5.62
N ASP A 102 0.39 17.09 5.65
CA ASP A 102 -0.17 17.85 6.77
C ASP A 102 -0.26 17.00 8.04
N ILE A 103 -0.68 15.72 7.90
CA ILE A 103 -0.72 14.77 9.03
C ILE A 103 0.69 14.55 9.59
N ALA A 104 1.66 14.28 8.73
CA ALA A 104 3.03 13.99 9.14
C ALA A 104 3.74 15.22 9.77
N ARG A 105 3.49 16.44 9.25
CA ARG A 105 4.01 17.70 9.85
C ARG A 105 3.42 17.95 11.23
N ALA A 106 2.17 17.56 11.47
CA ALA A 106 1.55 17.64 12.78
C ALA A 106 2.09 16.62 13.80
N GLY A 107 2.99 15.73 13.38
CA GLY A 107 3.54 14.66 14.22
C GLY A 107 2.56 13.50 14.45
N ASN A 108 1.51 13.43 13.65
CA ASN A 108 0.51 12.36 13.68
C ASN A 108 0.88 11.22 12.73
N ILE A 109 0.22 10.07 12.89
CA ILE A 109 0.44 8.88 12.07
C ILE A 109 -0.63 8.83 10.99
N PRO A 110 -0.29 8.97 9.69
CA PRO A 110 -1.23 8.72 8.61
C PRO A 110 -1.52 7.22 8.51
N LEU A 111 -2.81 6.89 8.48
CA LEU A 111 -3.36 5.58 8.13
C LEU A 111 -4.18 5.74 6.85
N VAL A 112 -3.62 5.29 5.74
CA VAL A 112 -4.26 5.40 4.43
C VAL A 112 -5.01 4.11 4.13
N LEU A 113 -6.30 4.25 3.81
CA LEU A 113 -7.16 3.13 3.40
C LEU A 113 -7.32 3.18 1.89
N GLY A 114 -6.69 2.26 1.19
CA GLY A 114 -6.74 2.18 -0.26
C GLY A 114 -7.97 1.41 -0.76
N GLY A 115 -8.21 1.69 -1.92
CA GLY A 115 -8.29 1.24 -3.25
C GLY A 115 -7.08 0.47 -3.77
N ASP A 116 -6.86 0.64 -5.07
CA ASP A 116 -5.70 0.01 -5.70
C ASP A 116 -4.37 0.60 -5.19
N HIS A 117 -3.31 -0.19 -5.30
CA HIS A 117 -2.01 0.13 -4.72
C HIS A 117 -1.31 1.36 -5.34
N SER A 118 -1.80 1.91 -6.47
CA SER A 118 -1.27 3.15 -7.06
C SER A 118 -1.25 4.32 -6.07
N MET A 119 -2.10 4.31 -5.05
CA MET A 119 -2.17 5.35 -4.03
C MET A 119 -0.87 5.54 -3.25
N ALA A 120 -0.05 4.48 -3.13
CA ALA A 120 1.22 4.53 -2.42
C ALA A 120 2.16 5.63 -2.94
N MET A 121 2.07 5.98 -4.22
CA MET A 121 2.78 7.13 -4.77
C MET A 121 2.46 8.42 -4.01
N GLY A 122 1.17 8.64 -3.71
CA GLY A 122 0.70 9.80 -2.96
C GLY A 122 1.11 9.76 -1.49
N THR A 123 0.99 8.60 -0.85
CA THR A 123 1.40 8.43 0.55
C THR A 123 2.89 8.75 0.74
N LEU A 124 3.76 8.12 -0.05
CA LEU A 124 5.21 8.30 0.05
C LEU A 124 5.64 9.72 -0.36
N ALA A 125 5.01 10.32 -1.37
CA ALA A 125 5.25 11.72 -1.72
C ALA A 125 4.84 12.67 -0.60
N GLY A 126 3.71 12.41 0.07
CA GLY A 126 3.26 13.21 1.21
C GLY A 126 4.24 13.17 2.38
N LEU A 127 4.77 12.00 2.71
CA LEU A 127 5.80 11.85 3.73
C LEU A 127 7.08 12.62 3.33
N ALA A 128 7.51 12.51 2.07
CA ALA A 128 8.66 13.25 1.56
C ALA A 128 8.45 14.78 1.59
N ARG A 129 7.25 15.26 1.23
CA ARG A 129 6.86 16.69 1.34
C ARG A 129 6.85 17.20 2.79
N ALA A 130 6.65 16.31 3.77
CA ALA A 130 6.78 16.61 5.19
C ALA A 130 8.24 16.56 5.69
N GLY A 131 9.22 16.33 4.81
CA GLY A 131 10.63 16.18 5.17
C GLY A 131 10.92 14.84 5.86
N LYS A 132 10.08 13.82 5.67
CA LYS A 132 10.25 12.48 6.20
C LYS A 132 10.58 11.50 5.07
N ARG A 133 11.61 10.71 5.25
CA ARG A 133 12.01 9.65 4.32
C ARG A 133 12.12 8.33 5.07
N PRO A 134 10.98 7.72 5.44
CA PRO A 134 11.00 6.43 6.10
C PRO A 134 11.54 5.36 5.17
N GLY A 135 12.10 4.29 5.75
CA GLY A 135 12.24 3.07 5.00
C GLY A 135 10.88 2.43 4.80
N VAL A 136 10.78 1.60 3.77
CA VAL A 136 9.51 0.99 3.36
C VAL A 136 9.57 -0.51 3.60
N ILE A 137 8.58 -1.06 4.29
CA ILE A 137 8.26 -2.48 4.27
C ILE A 137 6.99 -2.65 3.46
N TRP A 138 7.14 -3.23 2.27
CA TRP A 138 6.10 -3.52 1.30
C TRP A 138 5.77 -5.00 1.40
N ILE A 139 4.63 -5.33 1.98
CA ILE A 139 4.17 -6.70 2.17
C ILE A 139 3.14 -7.00 1.10
N ASP A 140 3.46 -7.90 0.16
CA ASP A 140 2.74 -8.07 -1.08
C ASP A 140 3.10 -9.40 -1.76
N ALA A 141 2.18 -9.97 -2.54
CA ALA A 141 2.48 -11.07 -3.45
C ALA A 141 3.35 -10.63 -4.63
N HIS A 142 3.21 -9.35 -5.04
CA HIS A 142 3.79 -8.74 -6.22
C HIS A 142 4.94 -7.80 -5.88
N GLY A 143 5.67 -7.34 -6.90
CA GLY A 143 6.77 -6.40 -6.70
C GLY A 143 6.35 -4.94 -6.72
N ASP A 144 5.29 -4.61 -7.45
CA ASP A 144 4.79 -3.27 -7.72
C ASP A 144 5.88 -2.30 -8.20
N ILE A 145 6.88 -2.88 -8.84
CA ILE A 145 8.12 -2.21 -9.25
C ILE A 145 8.31 -2.22 -10.79
N ASN A 146 7.22 -2.48 -11.52
CA ASN A 146 7.20 -2.26 -12.96
C ASN A 146 7.31 -0.77 -13.29
N THR A 147 7.85 -0.47 -14.45
CA THR A 147 7.81 0.87 -15.05
C THR A 147 6.90 0.86 -16.28
N PRO A 148 6.53 2.01 -16.85
CA PRO A 148 5.78 2.05 -18.11
C PRO A 148 6.45 1.28 -19.27
N GLU A 149 7.76 1.08 -19.20
CA GLU A 149 8.54 0.35 -20.20
C GLU A 149 8.57 -1.16 -19.92
N THR A 150 8.48 -1.59 -18.65
CA THR A 150 8.61 -3.01 -18.28
C THR A 150 7.28 -3.72 -18.05
N THR A 151 6.21 -2.96 -17.78
CA THR A 151 4.91 -3.54 -17.48
C THR A 151 4.34 -4.34 -18.65
N PRO A 152 3.84 -5.56 -18.42
CA PRO A 152 3.15 -6.33 -19.46
C PRO A 152 1.71 -5.83 -19.70
N SER A 153 1.06 -5.27 -18.67
CA SER A 153 -0.36 -4.91 -18.68
C SER A 153 -0.61 -3.42 -18.93
N GLY A 154 0.26 -2.54 -18.47
CA GLY A 154 0.03 -1.09 -18.39
C GLY A 154 -0.75 -0.65 -17.16
N ASN A 155 -1.05 -1.56 -16.26
CA ASN A 155 -1.75 -1.27 -15.00
C ASN A 155 -0.83 -0.53 -14.04
N VAL A 156 -1.27 0.64 -13.58
CA VAL A 156 -0.45 1.53 -12.74
C VAL A 156 -0.30 0.98 -11.31
N HIS A 157 -1.24 0.16 -10.82
CA HIS A 157 -1.12 -0.43 -9.48
C HIS A 157 0.13 -1.33 -9.34
N GLY A 158 0.68 -1.88 -10.42
CA GLY A 158 1.96 -2.61 -10.43
C GLY A 158 3.21 -1.73 -10.59
N MET A 159 3.10 -0.39 -10.43
CA MET A 159 4.20 0.55 -10.66
C MET A 159 4.55 1.45 -9.45
N PRO A 160 3.74 1.59 -8.40
CA PRO A 160 3.88 2.66 -7.42
C PRO A 160 5.22 2.61 -6.70
N PHE A 161 5.76 1.43 -6.42
CA PHE A 161 7.05 1.33 -5.77
C PHE A 161 8.20 1.74 -6.71
N ALA A 162 8.12 1.42 -8.01
CA ALA A 162 9.10 1.91 -9.00
C ALA A 162 9.10 3.44 -9.08
N VAL A 163 7.93 4.08 -9.06
CA VAL A 163 7.79 5.54 -9.05
C VAL A 163 8.43 6.12 -7.79
N ALA A 164 8.08 5.59 -6.62
CA ALA A 164 8.61 6.03 -5.34
C ALA A 164 10.14 5.87 -5.23
N LEU A 165 10.71 4.88 -5.90
CA LEU A 165 12.16 4.63 -5.98
C LEU A 165 12.87 5.48 -7.06
N GLY A 166 12.10 6.19 -7.90
CA GLY A 166 12.66 7.00 -8.99
C GLY A 166 13.12 6.18 -10.21
N LEU A 167 12.67 4.93 -10.34
CA LEU A 167 12.97 4.08 -11.50
C LEU A 167 12.07 4.42 -12.69
N ALA A 168 10.81 4.77 -12.45
CA ALA A 168 9.86 5.18 -13.46
C ALA A 168 10.04 6.68 -13.78
N GLY A 169 10.05 6.99 -15.10
CA GLY A 169 10.09 8.33 -15.62
C GLY A 169 8.70 8.87 -15.96
N ASP A 170 8.58 9.54 -17.11
CA ASP A 170 7.28 9.94 -17.62
C ASP A 170 6.36 8.72 -17.82
N PRO A 171 5.04 8.86 -17.60
CA PRO A 171 4.29 10.12 -17.42
C PRO A 171 4.12 10.57 -15.95
N PHE A 172 4.85 10.02 -15.00
CA PHE A 172 4.71 10.41 -13.58
C PHE A 172 5.42 11.73 -13.29
N PRO A 173 4.79 12.66 -12.53
CA PRO A 173 5.40 13.95 -12.18
C PRO A 173 6.63 13.78 -11.26
N ALA A 174 7.55 14.72 -11.34
CA ALA A 174 8.83 14.65 -10.61
C ALA A 174 8.67 14.62 -9.07
N ASP A 175 7.61 15.23 -8.55
CA ASP A 175 7.33 15.31 -7.11
C ASP A 175 6.69 14.05 -6.50
N LEU A 176 6.24 13.12 -7.35
CA LEU A 176 5.85 11.77 -6.93
C LEU A 176 7.02 10.78 -7.02
N ARG A 177 8.11 11.11 -7.72
CA ARG A 177 9.24 10.22 -7.99
C ARG A 177 10.37 10.36 -6.97
N GLY A 178 11.09 9.26 -6.69
CA GLY A 178 12.29 9.28 -5.85
C GLY A 178 12.03 9.73 -4.40
N THR A 179 10.87 9.39 -3.88
CA THR A 179 10.40 9.77 -2.53
C THR A 179 10.97 8.88 -1.43
N THR A 180 11.47 7.70 -1.79
CA THR A 180 12.15 6.76 -0.88
C THR A 180 13.43 6.21 -1.51
N SER A 181 14.19 5.42 -0.75
CA SER A 181 15.46 4.82 -1.17
C SER A 181 15.37 3.29 -1.20
N GLY A 182 15.85 2.67 -2.29
CA GLY A 182 15.91 1.21 -2.38
C GLY A 182 16.77 0.56 -1.30
N GLN A 183 17.79 1.26 -0.79
CA GLN A 183 18.60 0.76 0.32
C GLN A 183 17.85 0.61 1.64
N HIS A 184 16.71 1.29 1.78
CA HIS A 184 15.82 1.22 2.93
C HIS A 184 14.46 0.60 2.55
N GLY A 185 14.36 0.05 1.34
CA GLY A 185 13.18 -0.64 0.83
C GLY A 185 13.28 -2.16 1.03
N VAL A 186 12.19 -2.75 1.43
CA VAL A 186 12.02 -4.21 1.59
C VAL A 186 10.72 -4.62 0.92
N LEU A 187 10.80 -5.62 0.05
CA LEU A 187 9.66 -6.38 -0.47
C LEU A 187 9.58 -7.70 0.31
N LEU A 188 8.43 -8.03 0.88
CA LEU A 188 8.22 -9.22 1.68
C LEU A 188 6.94 -9.96 1.25
N GLY A 189 7.05 -11.28 1.04
CA GLY A 189 5.91 -12.11 0.62
C GLY A 189 5.85 -12.38 -0.88
N LEU A 190 6.86 -11.90 -1.64
CA LEU A 190 6.90 -12.03 -3.10
C LEU A 190 6.75 -13.47 -3.57
N ARG A 191 5.82 -13.71 -4.53
CA ARG A 191 5.62 -15.01 -5.15
C ARG A 191 5.13 -14.96 -6.60
N ASP A 192 4.69 -13.77 -7.06
CA ASP A 192 4.38 -13.50 -8.47
C ASP A 192 5.08 -12.23 -8.91
N VAL A 193 6.10 -12.35 -9.74
CA VAL A 193 7.00 -11.25 -10.11
C VAL A 193 7.30 -11.33 -11.61
N ASP A 194 6.98 -10.27 -12.32
CA ASP A 194 7.27 -10.14 -13.75
C ASP A 194 8.77 -10.15 -14.05
N PRO A 195 9.20 -10.58 -15.26
CA PRO A 195 10.61 -10.53 -15.65
C PRO A 195 11.24 -9.13 -15.51
N GLY A 196 10.49 -8.07 -15.90
CA GLY A 196 10.94 -6.67 -15.77
C GLY A 196 11.11 -6.22 -14.33
N GLU A 197 10.27 -6.69 -13.44
CA GLU A 197 10.37 -6.40 -12.01
C GLU A 197 11.60 -7.01 -11.37
N ARG A 198 11.98 -8.23 -11.77
CA ARG A 198 13.20 -8.89 -11.28
C ARG A 198 14.46 -8.07 -11.55
N ASP A 199 14.50 -7.41 -12.69
CA ASP A 199 15.61 -6.54 -13.05
C ASP A 199 15.54 -5.19 -12.30
N ASN A 200 14.33 -4.64 -12.14
CA ASN A 200 14.10 -3.41 -11.40
C ASN A 200 14.43 -3.57 -9.90
N ILE A 201 14.08 -4.70 -9.28
CA ILE A 201 14.44 -5.02 -7.88
C ILE A 201 15.97 -4.96 -7.69
N LYS A 202 16.71 -5.62 -8.60
CA LYS A 202 18.19 -5.60 -8.57
C LYS A 202 18.76 -4.20 -8.77
N LYS A 203 18.22 -3.47 -9.76
CA LYS A 203 18.65 -2.10 -10.09
C LYS A 203 18.38 -1.12 -8.95
N ALA A 204 17.26 -1.24 -8.26
CA ALA A 204 16.90 -0.41 -7.11
C ALA A 204 17.73 -0.72 -5.86
N GLY A 205 18.28 -1.91 -5.75
CA GLY A 205 18.96 -2.36 -4.53
C GLY A 205 18.01 -2.64 -3.36
N VAL A 206 16.75 -2.93 -3.65
CA VAL A 206 15.74 -3.30 -2.67
C VAL A 206 16.02 -4.70 -2.12
N THR A 207 15.81 -4.90 -0.83
CA THR A 207 15.86 -6.21 -0.20
C THR A 207 14.58 -6.97 -0.53
N ALA A 208 14.68 -8.05 -1.29
CA ALA A 208 13.56 -8.93 -1.58
C ALA A 208 13.59 -10.16 -0.66
N LEU A 209 12.45 -10.45 -0.04
CA LEU A 209 12.19 -11.61 0.81
C LEU A 209 10.97 -12.33 0.23
N THR A 210 11.23 -13.39 -0.54
CA THR A 210 10.18 -14.18 -1.19
C THR A 210 9.49 -15.11 -0.20
N MET A 211 8.32 -15.66 -0.56
CA MET A 211 7.71 -16.73 0.23
C MET A 211 8.65 -17.93 0.42
N ALA A 212 9.45 -18.28 -0.60
CA ALA A 212 10.47 -19.33 -0.47
C ALA A 212 11.58 -18.98 0.53
N ASP A 213 11.89 -17.69 0.73
CA ASP A 213 12.82 -17.26 1.78
C ASP A 213 12.15 -17.37 3.16
N ILE A 214 10.87 -17.01 3.28
CA ILE A 214 10.10 -17.15 4.51
C ILE A 214 9.97 -18.61 4.90
N ASP A 215 9.68 -19.52 3.95
CA ASP A 215 9.62 -20.98 4.20
C ASP A 215 10.94 -21.53 4.75
N ARG A 216 12.08 -21.04 4.25
CA ARG A 216 13.41 -21.52 4.66
C ARG A 216 13.90 -20.93 5.97
N LEU A 217 13.62 -19.64 6.20
CA LEU A 217 14.15 -18.89 7.35
C LEU A 217 13.20 -18.86 8.53
N GLY A 218 11.89 -18.97 8.26
CA GLY A 218 10.81 -18.56 9.14
C GLY A 218 10.51 -17.07 9.01
N LEU A 219 9.26 -16.67 9.29
CA LEU A 219 8.84 -15.27 9.20
C LEU A 219 9.59 -14.37 10.20
N GLY A 220 9.84 -14.83 11.44
CA GLY A 220 10.53 -14.04 12.45
C GLY A 220 11.86 -13.47 11.97
N PRO A 221 12.85 -14.30 11.57
CA PRO A 221 14.10 -13.82 11.00
C PRO A 221 13.96 -12.97 9.74
N ALA A 222 12.96 -13.25 8.88
CA ALA A 222 12.68 -12.42 7.71
C ALA A 222 12.24 -11.00 8.12
N MET A 223 11.35 -10.89 9.11
CA MET A 223 10.88 -9.62 9.65
C MET A 223 11.98 -8.86 10.42
N GLU A 224 12.81 -9.54 11.19
CA GLU A 224 13.99 -8.92 11.83
C GLU A 224 14.89 -8.25 10.78
N ARG A 225 15.15 -8.95 9.68
CA ARG A 225 15.91 -8.40 8.55
C ARG A 225 15.19 -7.21 7.90
N ALA A 226 13.89 -7.31 7.66
CA ALA A 226 13.08 -6.24 7.09
C ALA A 226 13.13 -4.97 7.96
N ILE A 227 12.90 -5.12 9.27
CA ILE A 227 12.95 -4.02 10.24
C ILE A 227 14.36 -3.43 10.35
N ALA A 228 15.40 -4.24 10.29
CA ALA A 228 16.78 -3.77 10.33
C ALA A 228 17.16 -2.96 9.08
N VAL A 229 16.62 -3.30 7.91
CA VAL A 229 16.86 -2.56 6.66
C VAL A 229 16.03 -1.28 6.63
N ALA A 230 14.71 -1.39 6.75
CA ALA A 230 13.80 -0.25 6.64
C ALA A 230 13.98 0.75 7.82
N GLY A 231 14.29 0.24 9.00
CA GLY A 231 14.52 1.06 10.19
C GLY A 231 15.75 1.97 10.17
N LYS A 232 16.50 2.01 9.06
CA LYS A 232 17.60 2.96 8.82
C LYS A 232 17.12 4.30 8.27
N GLY A 233 15.88 4.37 7.79
CA GLY A 233 15.23 5.62 7.40
C GLY A 233 14.71 6.42 8.61
N ASP A 234 13.87 7.43 8.34
CA ASP A 234 13.19 8.26 9.37
C ASP A 234 12.03 7.52 10.04
N GLY A 235 12.24 6.26 10.37
CA GLY A 235 11.24 5.29 10.81
C GLY A 235 10.81 4.39 9.66
N ILE A 236 9.68 3.70 9.82
CA ILE A 236 9.17 2.71 8.87
C ILE A 236 7.79 3.14 8.37
N HIS A 237 7.59 3.10 7.07
CA HIS A 237 6.30 3.07 6.40
C HIS A 237 5.95 1.60 6.11
N LEU A 238 4.78 1.17 6.56
CA LEU A 238 4.19 -0.13 6.19
C LEU A 238 3.22 0.09 5.03
N SER A 239 3.50 -0.56 3.90
CA SER A 239 2.56 -0.73 2.80
C SER A 239 2.11 -2.19 2.79
N LEU A 240 0.84 -2.43 3.09
CA LEU A 240 0.26 -3.75 3.19
C LEU A 240 -0.77 -3.95 2.08
N ASP A 241 -0.40 -4.74 1.09
CA ASP A 241 -1.35 -5.32 0.15
C ASP A 241 -2.03 -6.53 0.78
N MET A 242 -3.37 -6.57 0.72
CA MET A 242 -4.09 -7.70 1.31
C MET A 242 -3.94 -8.99 0.50
N ASP A 243 -3.46 -8.93 -0.75
CA ASP A 243 -3.13 -10.12 -1.53
C ASP A 243 -1.78 -10.78 -1.13
N ALA A 244 -1.01 -10.15 -0.24
CA ALA A 244 0.13 -10.78 0.41
C ALA A 244 -0.27 -12.04 1.18
N LEU A 245 -1.50 -12.05 1.73
CA LEU A 245 -2.04 -13.20 2.41
C LEU A 245 -2.49 -14.27 1.40
N ASP A 246 -2.61 -15.51 1.88
CA ASP A 246 -3.19 -16.57 1.07
C ASP A 246 -4.67 -16.25 0.77
N PRO A 247 -5.20 -16.56 -0.44
CA PRO A 247 -6.60 -16.34 -0.77
C PRO A 247 -7.60 -17.04 0.16
N ASP A 248 -7.18 -18.12 0.86
CA ASP A 248 -7.99 -18.76 1.88
C ASP A 248 -8.15 -17.91 3.14
N GLU A 249 -7.23 -16.97 3.40
CA GLU A 249 -7.29 -15.99 4.49
C GLU A 249 -7.97 -14.68 4.05
N ALA A 250 -7.55 -14.14 2.91
CA ALA A 250 -8.00 -12.87 2.36
C ALA A 250 -8.55 -13.03 0.93
N PRO A 251 -9.79 -13.55 0.74
CA PRO A 251 -10.37 -13.77 -0.59
C PRO A 251 -10.76 -12.48 -1.32
N GLY A 252 -10.99 -11.39 -0.60
CA GLY A 252 -11.49 -10.12 -1.13
C GLY A 252 -10.38 -9.23 -1.69
N VAL A 253 -9.66 -9.72 -2.72
CA VAL A 253 -8.59 -8.98 -3.40
C VAL A 253 -8.71 -9.11 -4.92
N GLY A 254 -8.14 -8.14 -5.66
CA GLY A 254 -8.23 -8.09 -7.13
C GLY A 254 -7.35 -9.13 -7.82
N THR A 255 -6.17 -9.40 -7.29
CA THR A 255 -5.09 -10.22 -7.89
C THR A 255 -4.63 -11.33 -6.95
N PRO A 256 -5.51 -12.30 -6.57
CA PRO A 256 -5.16 -13.32 -5.60
C PRO A 256 -4.09 -14.27 -6.14
N VAL A 257 -3.06 -14.55 -5.35
CA VAL A 257 -2.00 -15.52 -5.64
C VAL A 257 -1.91 -16.54 -4.51
N ARG A 258 -1.93 -17.85 -4.81
CA ARG A 258 -1.82 -18.92 -3.81
C ARG A 258 -0.43 -18.98 -3.18
N GLY A 259 -0.36 -19.56 -1.99
CA GLY A 259 0.89 -19.74 -1.24
C GLY A 259 1.34 -18.45 -0.56
N GLY A 260 0.38 -17.65 -0.10
CA GLY A 260 0.60 -16.41 0.64
C GLY A 260 0.83 -16.62 2.13
N LEU A 261 0.94 -15.51 2.85
CA LEU A 261 1.05 -15.52 4.31
C LEU A 261 -0.23 -16.07 4.93
N THR A 262 -0.06 -16.90 5.93
CA THR A 262 -1.15 -17.31 6.82
C THR A 262 -1.52 -16.15 7.76
N TYR A 263 -2.71 -16.21 8.35
CA TYR A 263 -3.13 -15.26 9.39
C TYR A 263 -2.06 -15.11 10.50
N ARG A 264 -1.51 -16.24 11.00
CA ARG A 264 -0.51 -16.19 12.07
C ARG A 264 0.82 -15.55 11.66
N GLU A 265 1.25 -15.75 10.44
CA GLU A 265 2.45 -15.09 9.91
C GLU A 265 2.21 -13.60 9.75
N ALA A 266 1.10 -13.19 9.14
CA ALA A 266 0.76 -11.78 9.01
C ALA A 266 0.63 -11.09 10.38
N GLN A 267 -0.02 -11.75 11.34
CA GLN A 267 -0.16 -11.26 12.70
C GLN A 267 1.21 -11.08 13.39
N LEU A 268 2.11 -12.08 13.28
CA LEU A 268 3.46 -11.99 13.84
C LEU A 268 4.26 -10.84 13.20
N ALA A 269 4.13 -10.64 11.88
CA ALA A 269 4.78 -9.53 11.22
C ALA A 269 4.35 -8.17 11.80
N MET A 270 3.05 -8.00 12.05
CA MET A 270 2.50 -6.77 12.65
C MET A 270 2.96 -6.58 14.10
N GLU A 271 2.93 -7.64 14.91
CA GLU A 271 3.43 -7.61 16.30
C GLU A 271 4.91 -7.20 16.37
N MET A 272 5.75 -7.74 15.46
CA MET A 272 7.18 -7.38 15.39
C MET A 272 7.39 -5.94 14.95
N LEU A 273 6.57 -5.41 14.01
CA LEU A 273 6.59 -4.00 13.63
C LEU A 273 6.24 -3.10 14.80
N ALA A 274 5.17 -3.41 15.53
CA ALA A 274 4.76 -2.69 16.74
C ALA A 274 5.89 -2.67 17.77
N ALA A 275 6.46 -3.84 18.08
CA ALA A 275 7.56 -4.00 19.05
C ALA A 275 8.81 -3.20 18.66
N SER A 276 9.04 -2.95 17.37
CA SER A 276 10.16 -2.14 16.90
C SER A 276 10.09 -0.68 17.32
N GLY A 277 8.90 -0.15 17.60
CA GLY A 277 8.64 1.26 17.91
C GLY A 277 8.96 2.23 16.76
N LYS A 278 9.23 1.72 15.55
CA LYS A 278 9.70 2.51 14.41
C LYS A 278 8.60 2.87 13.40
N LEU A 279 7.39 2.33 13.54
CA LEU A 279 6.30 2.59 12.61
C LEU A 279 5.89 4.07 12.64
N ARG A 280 5.76 4.70 11.48
CA ARG A 280 5.43 6.14 11.32
C ARG A 280 4.25 6.39 10.40
N SER A 281 3.93 5.45 9.54
CA SER A 281 2.79 5.52 8.64
C SER A 281 2.38 4.11 8.21
N VAL A 282 1.11 3.93 7.90
CA VAL A 282 0.54 2.68 7.45
C VAL A 282 -0.38 2.97 6.27
N GLU A 283 -0.33 2.11 5.28
CA GLU A 283 -1.39 2.03 4.26
C GLU A 283 -1.82 0.59 4.04
N ILE A 284 -3.07 0.41 3.65
CA ILE A 284 -3.67 -0.87 3.30
C ILE A 284 -4.22 -0.72 1.89
N ALA A 285 -3.88 -1.66 1.01
CA ALA A 285 -4.29 -1.66 -0.38
C ALA A 285 -5.06 -2.93 -0.77
N GLU A 286 -5.73 -2.85 -1.91
CA GLU A 286 -6.34 -3.94 -2.68
C GLU A 286 -7.47 -4.70 -1.98
N VAL A 287 -8.07 -4.16 -0.90
CA VAL A 287 -9.29 -4.72 -0.33
C VAL A 287 -10.45 -4.52 -1.29
N ASN A 288 -11.05 -5.62 -1.75
CA ASN A 288 -12.15 -5.63 -2.71
C ASN A 288 -13.42 -6.26 -2.11
N PRO A 289 -14.34 -5.48 -1.54
CA PRO A 289 -15.55 -5.99 -0.93
C PRO A 289 -16.49 -6.74 -1.89
N ILE A 290 -16.39 -6.48 -3.21
CA ILE A 290 -17.20 -7.17 -4.23
C ILE A 290 -16.77 -8.64 -4.38
N LEU A 291 -15.49 -8.92 -4.19
CA LEU A 291 -14.92 -10.27 -4.32
C LEU A 291 -14.83 -10.99 -2.98
N ASP A 292 -15.15 -10.29 -1.88
CA ASP A 292 -14.96 -10.77 -0.51
C ASP A 292 -16.13 -11.63 -0.03
N GLU A 293 -15.86 -12.45 0.96
CA GLU A 293 -16.85 -13.25 1.68
C GLU A 293 -17.25 -12.55 2.98
N SER A 294 -18.41 -11.91 3.00
CA SER A 294 -18.95 -11.23 4.20
C SER A 294 -18.00 -10.19 4.81
N ASN A 295 -17.25 -9.49 3.96
CA ASN A 295 -16.28 -8.45 4.36
C ASN A 295 -15.11 -8.97 5.24
N ARG A 296 -14.77 -10.26 5.12
CA ARG A 296 -13.76 -10.96 5.92
C ARG A 296 -12.36 -10.38 5.73
N THR A 297 -11.99 -10.05 4.49
CA THR A 297 -10.69 -9.44 4.18
C THR A 297 -10.54 -8.06 4.82
N ALA A 298 -11.60 -7.24 4.78
CA ALA A 298 -11.59 -5.94 5.43
C ALA A 298 -11.54 -6.05 6.97
N ALA A 299 -12.23 -7.04 7.55
CA ALA A 299 -12.14 -7.31 8.99
C ALA A 299 -10.72 -7.73 9.39
N LEU A 300 -10.10 -8.61 8.60
CA LEU A 300 -8.71 -9.04 8.79
C LEU A 300 -7.75 -7.86 8.69
N ALA A 301 -7.94 -6.95 7.75
CA ALA A 301 -7.14 -5.73 7.63
C ALA A 301 -7.20 -4.87 8.91
N VAL A 302 -8.39 -4.76 9.54
CA VAL A 302 -8.54 -4.04 10.82
C VAL A 302 -7.75 -4.70 11.95
N GLU A 303 -7.77 -6.03 12.04
CA GLU A 303 -7.01 -6.78 13.05
C GLU A 303 -5.50 -6.58 12.87
N LEU A 304 -5.01 -6.70 11.64
CA LEU A 304 -3.59 -6.51 11.31
C LEU A 304 -3.11 -5.09 11.62
N VAL A 305 -3.89 -4.07 11.26
CA VAL A 305 -3.55 -2.67 11.58
C VAL A 305 -3.52 -2.44 13.08
N ALA A 306 -4.48 -2.97 13.83
CA ALA A 306 -4.50 -2.83 15.28
C ALA A 306 -3.22 -3.44 15.90
N SER A 307 -2.81 -4.62 15.42
CA SER A 307 -1.58 -5.27 15.87
C SER A 307 -0.32 -4.49 15.48
N ALA A 308 -0.26 -3.92 14.28
CA ALA A 308 0.87 -3.08 13.86
C ALA A 308 0.98 -1.79 14.69
N LEU A 309 -0.14 -1.32 15.26
CA LEU A 309 -0.24 -0.12 16.08
C LEU A 309 -0.23 -0.40 17.60
N ASP A 310 0.23 -1.57 18.02
CA ASP A 310 0.47 -1.91 19.45
C ASP A 310 -0.72 -2.61 20.15
N GLU A 311 -1.54 -3.37 19.43
CA GLU A 311 -2.43 -4.30 20.09
C GLU A 311 -1.61 -5.51 20.59
N THR A 312 -1.52 -5.68 21.90
CA THR A 312 -0.81 -6.79 22.54
C THR A 312 -1.76 -7.63 23.37
N ILE A 313 -1.46 -8.94 23.49
CA ILE A 313 -2.23 -9.86 24.33
C ILE A 313 -1.90 -9.67 25.82
N LEU A 314 -0.68 -9.18 26.15
CA LEU A 314 -0.18 -8.99 27.51
C LEU A 314 0.32 -7.57 27.74
#